data_5ebb70b7b82e2084bddb50e8483e2b94
#
_entry.id   5ebb70b7b82e2084bddb50e8483e2b94
#
_cell.length_a   1.000
_cell.length_b   1.000
_cell.length_c   1.000
_cell.angle_alpha   90.00
_cell.angle_beta   90.00
_cell.angle_gamma   90.00
#
_symmetry.space_group_name_H-M   'P 1'
#
loop_
_entity.id
_entity.type
_entity.pdbx_description
1 polymer ?
#
loop_
_entity_poly.entity_id
_entity_poly.type
_entity_poly.pdbx_seq_one_letter_code
_entity_poly.pdbx_strand_id
1 'polypeptide(L)'
;MVDRAMMGRFRRFLDDLEIKEIPLLGQKFTWSNERASPTLVRLDRAFCCLGWEEFFPDSALQSTASVVSDHCPLVLGMKVCTSGKRRFHFESFWPKVSGFLDAVLQNWEAPLASTCAVERLFLKLQRLSRDLQKWGQRKIGHVKLQLEMAKEVLHRLEIARDSRALTDSEEWLRRKLKFHCLGLASLERTIARLRPRILYLKEGDANTSFFHQQARFRKKKIHRQATGG
;
A
#
# COMPACT_ATOMS: atom_id res chain seq x y z
N MET A 1 -12.39 -17.82 32.35
CA MET A 1 -11.36 -17.95 33.41
C MET A 1 -10.02 -17.97 32.69
N VAL A 2 -9.11 -17.07 33.00
CA VAL A 2 -7.77 -17.01 32.34
C VAL A 2 -6.89 -18.06 33.02
N ASP A 3 -6.35 -18.98 32.23
CA ASP A 3 -5.42 -20.02 32.73
C ASP A 3 -4.05 -19.42 33.03
N ARG A 4 -3.79 -19.08 34.27
CA ARG A 4 -2.53 -18.52 34.75
C ARG A 4 -1.33 -19.43 34.50
N ALA A 5 -1.54 -20.77 34.53
CA ALA A 5 -0.48 -21.73 34.30
C ALA A 5 0.00 -21.69 32.83
N MET A 6 -0.94 -21.58 31.89
CA MET A 6 -0.61 -21.41 30.45
C MET A 6 0.12 -20.09 30.19
N MET A 7 -0.29 -19.00 30.82
CA MET A 7 0.43 -17.71 30.72
C MET A 7 1.87 -17.81 31.23
N GLY A 8 2.10 -18.50 32.34
CA GLY A 8 3.43 -18.71 32.90
C GLY A 8 4.31 -19.61 32.00
N ARG A 9 3.72 -20.60 31.33
CA ARG A 9 4.45 -21.44 30.35
C ARG A 9 4.83 -20.63 29.11
N PHE A 10 3.91 -19.81 28.62
CA PHE A 10 4.19 -18.96 27.45
C PHE A 10 5.28 -17.92 27.74
N ARG A 11 5.29 -17.29 28.93
CA ARG A 11 6.38 -16.38 29.32
C ARG A 11 7.73 -17.10 29.35
N ARG A 12 7.81 -18.25 30.02
CA ARG A 12 9.04 -19.04 30.05
C ARG A 12 9.53 -19.41 28.66
N PHE A 13 8.63 -19.79 27.76
CA PHE A 13 8.97 -20.07 26.36
C PHE A 13 9.58 -18.86 25.63
N LEU A 14 9.07 -17.64 25.88
CA LEU A 14 9.65 -16.42 25.29
C LEU A 14 11.03 -16.12 25.88
N ASP A 15 11.16 -16.30 27.22
CA ASP A 15 12.44 -16.09 27.94
C ASP A 15 13.51 -17.10 27.47
N ASP A 16 13.14 -18.38 27.34
CA ASP A 16 14.03 -19.47 26.87
C ASP A 16 14.53 -19.24 25.43
N LEU A 17 13.72 -18.58 24.60
CA LEU A 17 14.07 -18.24 23.21
C LEU A 17 14.75 -16.86 23.06
N GLU A 18 14.90 -16.13 24.15
CA GLU A 18 15.44 -14.75 24.14
C GLU A 18 14.72 -13.83 23.15
N ILE A 19 13.38 -13.97 23.05
CA ILE A 19 12.55 -13.15 22.16
C ILE A 19 11.65 -12.22 22.96
N LYS A 20 11.45 -11.01 22.44
CA LYS A 20 10.57 -10.01 23.04
C LYS A 20 9.48 -9.58 22.07
N GLU A 21 8.37 -9.13 22.63
CA GLU A 21 7.25 -8.63 21.84
C GLU A 21 7.55 -7.24 21.25
N ILE A 22 7.35 -7.10 19.92
CA ILE A 22 7.42 -5.80 19.25
C ILE A 22 6.20 -4.97 19.68
N PRO A 23 6.40 -3.70 20.11
CA PRO A 23 5.32 -2.87 20.59
C PRO A 23 4.27 -2.60 19.51
N LEU A 24 2.99 -2.76 19.87
CA LEU A 24 1.86 -2.40 19.02
C LEU A 24 1.48 -0.95 19.26
N LEU A 25 1.48 -0.17 18.19
CA LEU A 25 1.08 1.24 18.19
C LEU A 25 -0.34 1.39 17.62
N GLY A 26 -1.09 2.36 18.12
CA GLY A 26 -2.45 2.65 17.70
C GLY A 26 -3.49 1.92 18.54
N GLN A 27 -4.10 0.88 18.01
CA GLN A 27 -5.11 0.08 18.72
C GLN A 27 -4.48 -0.83 19.79
N LYS A 28 -5.25 -1.09 20.84
CA LYS A 28 -4.86 -2.05 21.90
C LYS A 28 -5.23 -3.50 21.54
N PHE A 29 -6.29 -3.68 20.76
CA PHE A 29 -6.86 -4.97 20.39
C PHE A 29 -6.71 -5.20 18.89
N THR A 30 -6.53 -6.46 18.49
CA THR A 30 -6.32 -6.84 17.10
C THR A 30 -7.46 -7.65 16.51
N TRP A 31 -8.42 -8.04 17.34
CA TRP A 31 -9.59 -8.83 16.94
C TRP A 31 -10.87 -8.32 17.59
N SER A 32 -11.98 -8.43 16.85
CA SER A 32 -13.32 -8.08 17.33
C SER A 32 -14.35 -9.04 16.78
N ASN A 33 -15.31 -9.46 17.62
CA ASN A 33 -16.46 -10.26 17.15
C ASN A 33 -17.51 -9.46 16.38
N GLU A 34 -17.28 -8.16 16.10
CA GLU A 34 -18.12 -7.25 15.32
C GLU A 34 -19.60 -7.13 15.77
N ARG A 35 -19.92 -7.55 17.03
CA ARG A 35 -21.27 -7.41 17.60
C ARG A 35 -21.54 -5.99 18.09
N ALA A 36 -22.81 -5.66 18.37
CA ALA A 36 -23.22 -4.36 18.92
C ALA A 36 -22.51 -4.03 20.24
N SER A 37 -22.34 -5.03 21.12
CA SER A 37 -21.43 -4.97 22.27
C SER A 37 -20.25 -5.88 21.98
N PRO A 38 -19.13 -5.33 21.45
CA PRO A 38 -18.06 -6.14 20.94
C PRO A 38 -17.19 -6.73 22.06
N THR A 39 -16.76 -7.96 21.84
CA THR A 39 -15.61 -8.52 22.54
C THR A 39 -14.35 -8.15 21.76
N LEU A 40 -13.42 -7.47 22.40
CA LEU A 40 -12.15 -7.04 21.82
C LEU A 40 -11.01 -7.84 22.44
N VAL A 41 -10.12 -8.42 21.65
CA VAL A 41 -9.00 -9.24 22.11
C VAL A 41 -7.72 -8.91 21.33
N ARG A 42 -6.58 -8.91 22.01
CA ARG A 42 -5.26 -8.83 21.37
C ARG A 42 -4.77 -10.24 21.06
N LEU A 43 -5.11 -10.76 19.89
CA LEU A 43 -4.72 -12.10 19.43
C LEU A 43 -3.40 -12.07 18.67
N ASP A 44 -3.23 -11.08 17.78
CA ASP A 44 -2.09 -11.00 16.88
C ASP A 44 -0.94 -10.26 17.55
N ARG A 45 0.23 -10.87 17.54
CA ARG A 45 1.46 -10.36 18.15
C ARG A 45 2.65 -10.68 17.25
N ALA A 46 3.70 -9.87 17.30
CA ALA A 46 4.96 -10.13 16.66
C ALA A 46 6.09 -10.09 17.70
N PHE A 47 7.08 -10.93 17.52
CA PHE A 47 8.21 -11.06 18.41
C PHE A 47 9.51 -10.92 17.61
N CYS A 48 10.56 -10.43 18.24
CA CYS A 48 11.88 -10.31 17.66
C CYS A 48 12.95 -10.84 18.62
N CYS A 49 14.07 -11.32 18.08
CA CYS A 49 15.27 -11.63 18.86
C CYS A 49 16.12 -10.38 19.10
N LEU A 50 17.09 -10.47 20.00
CA LEU A 50 18.00 -9.37 20.32
C LEU A 50 18.75 -8.86 19.09
N GLY A 51 19.26 -9.75 18.22
CA GLY A 51 19.94 -9.35 17.00
C GLY A 51 19.07 -8.56 16.03
N TRP A 52 17.76 -8.83 15.97
CA TRP A 52 16.81 -8.00 15.20
C TRP A 52 16.69 -6.61 15.78
N GLU A 53 16.59 -6.51 17.10
CA GLU A 53 16.46 -5.21 17.79
C GLU A 53 17.69 -4.32 17.61
N GLU A 54 18.88 -4.90 17.60
CA GLU A 54 20.13 -4.19 17.32
C GLU A 54 20.14 -3.58 15.91
N PHE A 55 19.66 -4.34 14.90
CA PHE A 55 19.57 -3.85 13.52
C PHE A 55 18.43 -2.87 13.28
N PHE A 56 17.31 -3.02 14.01
CA PHE A 56 16.08 -2.24 13.80
C PHE A 56 15.51 -1.75 15.13
N PRO A 57 16.22 -0.88 15.87
CA PRO A 57 15.81 -0.44 17.22
C PRO A 57 14.48 0.33 17.23
N ASP A 58 14.14 0.99 16.13
CA ASP A 58 12.89 1.76 15.97
C ASP A 58 11.75 0.90 15.38
N SER A 59 11.89 -0.42 15.34
CA SER A 59 10.81 -1.26 14.80
C SER A 59 9.58 -1.22 15.69
N ALA A 60 8.44 -1.01 15.08
CA ALA A 60 7.14 -1.00 15.76
C ALA A 60 6.07 -1.65 14.88
N LEU A 61 5.12 -2.28 15.53
CA LEU A 61 3.94 -2.83 14.89
C LEU A 61 2.83 -1.77 14.89
N GLN A 62 2.35 -1.39 13.73
CA GLN A 62 1.26 -0.44 13.59
C GLN A 62 -0.02 -1.16 13.15
N SER A 63 -1.10 -0.98 13.90
CA SER A 63 -2.42 -1.44 13.48
C SER A 63 -2.96 -0.54 12.37
N THR A 64 -3.72 -1.14 11.46
CA THR A 64 -4.45 -0.41 10.40
C THR A 64 -5.91 -0.86 10.38
N ALA A 65 -6.80 -0.01 9.84
CA ALA A 65 -8.21 -0.35 9.77
C ALA A 65 -8.45 -1.59 8.89
N SER A 66 -9.21 -2.55 9.43
CA SER A 66 -9.74 -3.68 8.66
C SER A 66 -11.06 -3.30 8.01
N VAL A 67 -11.18 -3.61 6.71
CA VAL A 67 -12.39 -3.38 5.94
C VAL A 67 -13.28 -4.61 5.87
N VAL A 68 -12.67 -5.80 5.87
CA VAL A 68 -13.33 -7.09 5.60
C VAL A 68 -13.21 -8.08 6.75
N SER A 69 -12.04 -8.10 7.41
CA SER A 69 -11.72 -9.10 8.43
C SER A 69 -12.14 -8.62 9.83
N ASP A 70 -12.45 -9.52 10.70
CA ASP A 70 -12.59 -9.35 12.14
C ASP A 70 -11.24 -9.13 12.85
N HIS A 71 -10.11 -9.42 12.17
CA HIS A 71 -8.77 -9.04 12.59
C HIS A 71 -8.35 -7.70 11.96
N CYS A 72 -7.61 -6.87 12.71
CA CYS A 72 -6.95 -5.71 12.13
C CYS A 72 -5.60 -6.09 11.50
N PRO A 73 -5.28 -5.60 10.30
CA PRO A 73 -3.97 -5.80 9.70
C PRO A 73 -2.88 -5.11 10.52
N LEU A 74 -1.76 -5.81 10.69
CA LEU A 74 -0.58 -5.28 11.37
C LEU A 74 0.53 -5.00 10.34
N VAL A 75 1.12 -3.84 10.43
CA VAL A 75 2.23 -3.41 9.57
C VAL A 75 3.48 -3.23 10.43
N LEU A 76 4.51 -4.01 10.15
CA LEU A 76 5.82 -3.82 10.76
C LEU A 76 6.52 -2.65 10.07
N GLY A 77 6.67 -1.54 10.79
CA GLY A 77 7.42 -0.38 10.34
C GLY A 77 8.90 -0.57 10.58
N MET A 78 9.69 -0.47 9.51
CA MET A 78 11.13 -0.34 9.57
C MET A 78 11.49 0.96 8.88
N LYS A 79 12.33 1.82 9.47
CA LYS A 79 12.82 3.03 8.80
C LYS A 79 13.77 2.65 7.67
N VAL A 80 13.21 2.39 6.49
CA VAL A 80 13.99 2.31 5.26
C VAL A 80 13.68 3.55 4.43
N CYS A 81 14.53 4.56 4.51
CA CYS A 81 14.46 5.74 3.65
C CYS A 81 14.85 5.35 2.22
N THR A 82 13.87 5.13 1.36
CA THR A 82 14.06 5.04 -0.09
C THR A 82 13.23 6.12 -0.77
N SER A 83 13.77 7.34 -0.85
CA SER A 83 13.22 8.37 -1.71
C SER A 83 13.87 8.32 -3.08
N GLY A 84 13.41 7.45 -3.95
CA GLY A 84 13.76 7.47 -5.38
C GLY A 84 12.84 8.40 -6.16
N LYS A 85 13.37 9.25 -7.04
CA LYS A 85 12.57 10.02 -8.00
C LYS A 85 11.68 9.06 -8.81
N ARG A 86 10.36 9.24 -8.73
CA ARG A 86 9.40 8.43 -9.51
C ARG A 86 9.60 8.73 -10.99
N ARG A 87 9.99 7.72 -11.77
CA ARG A 87 10.06 7.83 -13.25
C ARG A 87 8.65 7.85 -13.82
N PHE A 88 8.50 8.53 -14.97
CA PHE A 88 7.25 8.45 -15.74
C PHE A 88 6.97 7.00 -16.14
N HIS A 89 5.73 6.58 -15.92
CA HIS A 89 5.23 5.28 -16.37
C HIS A 89 3.88 5.48 -17.06
N PHE A 90 3.81 5.08 -18.33
CA PHE A 90 2.57 5.09 -19.08
C PHE A 90 1.69 3.92 -18.64
N GLU A 91 0.47 4.20 -18.24
CA GLU A 91 -0.47 3.16 -17.83
C GLU A 91 -1.31 2.73 -19.03
N SER A 92 -1.24 1.47 -19.38
CA SER A 92 -1.85 0.88 -20.58
C SER A 92 -3.39 1.00 -20.65
N PHE A 93 -4.05 1.29 -19.54
CA PHE A 93 -5.50 1.52 -19.49
C PHE A 93 -5.91 2.98 -19.71
N TRP A 94 -4.97 3.94 -19.69
CA TRP A 94 -5.27 5.37 -19.88
C TRP A 94 -6.06 5.66 -21.16
N PRO A 95 -5.81 5.03 -22.31
CA PRO A 95 -6.60 5.23 -23.52
C PRO A 95 -8.11 4.92 -23.37
N LYS A 96 -8.48 4.12 -22.34
CA LYS A 96 -9.87 3.77 -22.04
C LYS A 96 -10.57 4.75 -21.08
N VAL A 97 -9.81 5.68 -20.52
CA VAL A 97 -10.33 6.69 -19.59
C VAL A 97 -10.81 7.90 -20.36
N SER A 98 -12.04 8.36 -20.07
CA SER A 98 -12.60 9.54 -20.75
C SER A 98 -11.74 10.78 -20.55
N GLY A 99 -11.53 11.55 -21.65
CA GLY A 99 -10.69 12.72 -21.66
C GLY A 99 -9.18 12.45 -21.88
N PHE A 100 -8.78 11.18 -22.09
CA PHE A 100 -7.39 10.85 -22.38
C PHE A 100 -6.97 11.40 -23.75
N LEU A 101 -7.78 11.14 -24.79
CA LEU A 101 -7.44 11.58 -26.15
C LEU A 101 -7.38 13.10 -26.23
N ASP A 102 -8.30 13.79 -25.59
CA ASP A 102 -8.31 15.26 -25.53
C ASP A 102 -7.05 15.81 -24.87
N ALA A 103 -6.62 15.20 -23.75
CA ALA A 103 -5.39 15.57 -23.05
C ALA A 103 -4.14 15.34 -23.92
N VAL A 104 -4.12 14.27 -24.72
CA VAL A 104 -3.03 13.99 -25.68
C VAL A 104 -3.03 15.00 -26.81
N LEU A 105 -4.17 15.24 -27.46
CA LEU A 105 -4.28 16.15 -28.60
C LEU A 105 -3.91 17.58 -28.21
N GLN A 106 -4.50 18.12 -27.15
CA GLN A 106 -4.18 19.46 -26.65
C GLN A 106 -2.69 19.66 -26.38
N ASN A 107 -2.05 18.63 -25.84
CA ASN A 107 -0.62 18.69 -25.56
C ASN A 107 0.24 18.55 -26.84
N TRP A 108 -0.17 17.65 -27.74
CA TRP A 108 0.57 17.36 -28.97
C TRP A 108 0.55 18.49 -29.99
N GLU A 109 -0.59 19.18 -30.10
CA GLU A 109 -0.80 20.29 -31.05
C GLU A 109 -0.18 21.60 -30.57
N ALA A 110 0.09 21.75 -29.29
CA ALA A 110 0.63 22.98 -28.74
C ALA A 110 2.02 23.30 -29.39
N PRO A 111 2.25 24.56 -29.79
CA PRO A 111 3.45 24.95 -30.52
C PRO A 111 4.73 24.76 -29.70
N LEU A 112 5.82 24.50 -30.41
CA LEU A 112 7.18 24.40 -29.85
C LEU A 112 8.16 25.15 -30.74
N ALA A 113 9.01 25.96 -30.12
CA ALA A 113 10.06 26.72 -30.80
C ALA A 113 11.32 25.84 -30.97
N SER A 114 11.30 24.92 -31.94
CA SER A 114 12.50 24.18 -32.37
C SER A 114 12.45 23.95 -33.87
N THR A 115 13.56 24.17 -34.52
CA THR A 115 13.76 23.96 -35.99
C THR A 115 14.11 22.51 -36.30
N CYS A 116 14.75 21.79 -35.36
CA CYS A 116 15.15 20.40 -35.54
C CYS A 116 13.95 19.45 -35.26
N ALA A 117 13.66 18.58 -36.24
CA ALA A 117 12.52 17.63 -36.12
C ALA A 117 12.69 16.62 -34.95
N VAL A 118 13.92 16.14 -34.73
CA VAL A 118 14.23 15.19 -33.66
C VAL A 118 14.10 15.84 -32.27
N GLU A 119 14.64 17.04 -32.12
CA GLU A 119 14.53 17.82 -30.90
C GLU A 119 13.07 18.17 -30.61
N ARG A 120 12.31 18.58 -31.62
CA ARG A 120 10.88 18.87 -31.49
C ARG A 120 10.09 17.63 -31.02
N LEU A 121 10.38 16.45 -31.58
CA LEU A 121 9.77 15.20 -31.13
C LEU A 121 10.11 14.90 -29.68
N PHE A 122 11.38 15.01 -29.30
CA PHE A 122 11.84 14.78 -27.93
C PHE A 122 11.15 15.72 -26.93
N LEU A 123 11.08 17.00 -27.22
CA LEU A 123 10.42 18.01 -26.39
C LEU A 123 8.91 17.76 -26.28
N LYS A 124 8.24 17.35 -27.38
CA LYS A 124 6.82 16.96 -27.37
C LYS A 124 6.59 15.77 -26.45
N LEU A 125 7.39 14.71 -26.56
CA LEU A 125 7.27 13.51 -25.73
C LEU A 125 7.55 13.82 -24.24
N GLN A 126 8.56 14.64 -23.97
CA GLN A 126 8.88 15.06 -22.60
C GLN A 126 7.76 15.89 -21.97
N ARG A 127 7.16 16.82 -22.71
CA ARG A 127 6.00 17.60 -22.27
C ARG A 127 4.79 16.70 -22.05
N LEU A 128 4.46 15.87 -23.03
CA LEU A 128 3.36 14.93 -22.97
C LEU A 128 3.47 13.99 -21.76
N SER A 129 4.66 13.45 -21.48
CA SER A 129 4.87 12.57 -20.33
C SER A 129 4.59 13.25 -19.00
N ARG A 130 5.00 14.52 -18.84
CA ARG A 130 4.72 15.33 -17.63
C ARG A 130 3.24 15.62 -17.46
N ASP A 131 2.55 15.97 -18.55
CA ASP A 131 1.16 16.36 -18.49
C ASP A 131 0.24 15.15 -18.35
N LEU A 132 0.55 14.01 -18.97
CA LEU A 132 -0.15 12.75 -18.74
C LEU A 132 0.06 12.24 -17.32
N GLN A 133 1.22 12.45 -16.71
CA GLN A 133 1.44 12.11 -15.32
C GLN A 133 0.53 12.94 -14.40
N LYS A 134 0.42 14.25 -14.62
CA LYS A 134 -0.49 15.14 -13.87
C LYS A 134 -1.96 14.78 -14.13
N TRP A 135 -2.31 14.50 -15.39
CA TRP A 135 -3.66 14.07 -15.77
C TRP A 135 -4.03 12.75 -15.08
N GLY A 136 -3.16 11.76 -15.12
CA GLY A 136 -3.34 10.47 -14.45
C GLY A 136 -3.48 10.62 -12.94
N GLN A 137 -2.67 11.47 -12.31
CA GLN A 137 -2.79 11.76 -10.89
C GLN A 137 -4.14 12.41 -10.56
N ARG A 138 -4.63 13.34 -11.38
CA ARG A 138 -5.93 13.98 -11.16
C ARG A 138 -7.10 13.00 -11.35
N LYS A 139 -7.06 12.13 -12.35
CA LYS A 139 -8.15 11.18 -12.65
C LYS A 139 -8.17 9.94 -11.74
N ILE A 140 -7.01 9.44 -11.37
CA ILE A 140 -6.85 8.14 -10.70
C ILE A 140 -6.30 8.30 -9.28
N GLY A 141 -5.49 9.32 -9.04
CA GLY A 141 -4.95 9.63 -7.71
C GLY A 141 -6.04 9.92 -6.68
N HIS A 142 -7.20 10.41 -7.09
CA HIS A 142 -8.35 10.62 -6.21
C HIS A 142 -8.85 9.32 -5.58
N VAL A 143 -8.89 8.20 -6.31
CA VAL A 143 -9.34 6.90 -5.77
C VAL A 143 -8.41 6.45 -4.64
N LYS A 144 -7.11 6.50 -4.85
CA LYS A 144 -6.13 6.12 -3.83
C LYS A 144 -6.18 7.05 -2.62
N LEU A 145 -6.24 8.36 -2.85
CA LEU A 145 -6.34 9.34 -1.78
C LEU A 145 -7.64 9.16 -0.97
N GLN A 146 -8.77 8.98 -1.65
CA GLN A 146 -10.05 8.72 -0.98
C GLN A 146 -10.02 7.45 -0.14
N LEU A 147 -9.39 6.37 -0.66
CA LEU A 147 -9.24 5.12 0.08
C LEU A 147 -8.36 5.31 1.33
N GLU A 148 -7.23 6.01 1.22
CA GLU A 148 -6.36 6.28 2.36
C GLU A 148 -7.05 7.19 3.40
N MET A 149 -7.77 8.22 2.97
CA MET A 149 -8.55 9.07 3.87
C MET A 149 -9.66 8.29 4.58
N ALA A 150 -10.39 7.46 3.84
CA ALA A 150 -11.46 6.64 4.42
C ALA A 150 -10.91 5.61 5.42
N LYS A 151 -9.77 4.99 5.13
CA LYS A 151 -9.08 4.09 6.06
C LYS A 151 -8.58 4.81 7.30
N GLU A 152 -8.05 6.03 7.18
CA GLU A 152 -7.61 6.81 8.33
C GLU A 152 -8.76 7.16 9.26
N VAL A 153 -9.90 7.63 8.70
CA VAL A 153 -11.08 7.92 9.52
C VAL A 153 -11.61 6.65 10.18
N LEU A 154 -11.67 5.54 9.45
CA LEU A 154 -12.07 4.25 10.00
C LEU A 154 -11.13 3.81 11.12
N HIS A 155 -9.82 3.95 10.95
CA HIS A 155 -8.81 3.63 11.96
C HIS A 155 -8.99 4.46 13.25
N ARG A 156 -9.31 5.76 13.11
CA ARG A 156 -9.62 6.63 14.27
C ARG A 156 -10.86 6.16 15.03
N LEU A 157 -11.88 5.69 14.33
CA LEU A 157 -13.07 5.11 14.97
C LEU A 157 -12.76 3.80 15.70
N GLU A 158 -11.90 2.94 15.13
CA GLU A 158 -11.47 1.70 15.80
C GLU A 158 -10.63 1.99 17.06
N ILE A 159 -9.73 2.99 17.03
CA ILE A 159 -8.99 3.42 18.22
C ILE A 159 -9.95 3.96 19.30
N ALA A 160 -10.95 4.76 18.92
CA ALA A 160 -11.95 5.25 19.88
C ALA A 160 -12.74 4.11 20.51
N ARG A 161 -13.06 3.06 19.74
CA ARG A 161 -13.78 1.85 20.19
C ARG A 161 -13.00 1.03 21.23
N ASP A 162 -11.67 1.12 21.24
CA ASP A 162 -10.83 0.46 22.26
C ASP A 162 -11.02 1.07 23.67
N SER A 163 -11.53 2.30 23.74
CA SER A 163 -11.65 3.04 25.01
C SER A 163 -13.09 3.32 25.44
N ARG A 164 -14.04 3.37 24.50
CA ARG A 164 -15.47 3.63 24.74
C ARG A 164 -16.36 2.99 23.70
N ALA A 165 -17.62 2.82 24.01
CA ALA A 165 -18.62 2.51 22.99
C ALA A 165 -18.74 3.67 21.99
N LEU A 166 -18.92 3.35 20.71
CA LEU A 166 -19.25 4.34 19.69
C LEU A 166 -20.70 4.79 19.83
N THR A 167 -20.97 6.03 19.48
CA THR A 167 -22.34 6.53 19.31
C THR A 167 -22.99 5.89 18.09
N ASP A 168 -24.33 5.93 18.00
CA ASP A 168 -25.06 5.38 16.85
C ASP A 168 -24.61 6.03 15.52
N SER A 169 -24.32 7.33 15.53
CA SER A 169 -23.82 8.06 14.36
C SER A 169 -22.41 7.62 13.95
N GLU A 170 -21.53 7.40 14.93
CA GLU A 170 -20.16 6.90 14.68
C GLU A 170 -20.19 5.46 14.14
N GLU A 171 -21.05 4.59 14.70
CA GLU A 171 -21.20 3.21 14.23
C GLU A 171 -21.83 3.16 12.83
N TRP A 172 -22.79 4.05 12.53
CA TRP A 172 -23.32 4.20 11.19
C TRP A 172 -22.21 4.64 10.20
N LEU A 173 -21.42 5.67 10.57
CA LEU A 173 -20.29 6.15 9.76
C LEU A 173 -19.26 5.04 9.54
N ARG A 174 -18.91 4.29 10.58
CA ARG A 174 -17.98 3.17 10.52
C ARG A 174 -18.43 2.12 9.49
N ARG A 175 -19.69 1.71 9.52
CA ARG A 175 -20.25 0.75 8.55
C ARG A 175 -20.23 1.31 7.12
N LYS A 176 -20.59 2.57 6.94
CA LYS A 176 -20.56 3.25 5.63
C LYS A 176 -19.15 3.34 5.08
N LEU A 177 -18.16 3.67 5.91
CA LEU A 177 -16.75 3.72 5.51
C LEU A 177 -16.22 2.33 5.12
N LYS A 178 -16.54 1.27 5.87
CA LYS A 178 -16.16 -0.10 5.49
C LYS A 178 -16.69 -0.44 4.09
N PHE A 179 -17.96 -0.18 3.83
CA PHE A 179 -18.56 -0.42 2.52
C PHE A 179 -17.91 0.42 1.40
N HIS A 180 -17.67 1.70 1.67
CA HIS A 180 -17.04 2.61 0.71
C HIS A 180 -15.59 2.19 0.39
N CYS A 181 -14.81 1.81 1.39
CA CYS A 181 -13.47 1.30 1.22
C CYS A 181 -13.43 0.02 0.37
N LEU A 182 -14.42 -0.87 0.50
CA LEU A 182 -14.54 -2.08 -0.34
C LEU A 182 -14.70 -1.72 -1.82
N GLY A 183 -15.56 -0.76 -2.13
CA GLY A 183 -15.76 -0.26 -3.49
C GLY A 183 -14.48 0.36 -4.06
N LEU A 184 -13.82 1.24 -3.31
CA LEU A 184 -12.57 1.87 -3.71
C LEU A 184 -11.42 0.86 -3.86
N ALA A 185 -11.29 -0.11 -2.96
CA ALA A 185 -10.28 -1.15 -3.03
C ALA A 185 -10.49 -2.09 -4.22
N SER A 186 -11.75 -2.41 -4.55
CA SER A 186 -12.10 -3.17 -5.76
C SER A 186 -11.69 -2.42 -7.03
N LEU A 187 -11.94 -1.11 -7.07
CA LEU A 187 -11.55 -0.24 -8.18
C LEU A 187 -10.01 -0.15 -8.30
N GLU A 188 -9.30 0.05 -7.18
CA GLU A 188 -7.83 0.06 -7.16
C GLU A 188 -7.25 -1.28 -7.63
N ARG A 189 -7.81 -2.40 -7.18
CA ARG A 189 -7.41 -3.75 -7.64
C ARG A 189 -7.62 -3.92 -9.13
N THR A 190 -8.73 -3.43 -9.68
CA THR A 190 -9.01 -3.47 -11.12
C THR A 190 -7.98 -2.68 -11.90
N ILE A 191 -7.67 -1.47 -11.46
CA ILE A 191 -6.60 -0.63 -12.03
C ILE A 191 -5.25 -1.36 -11.95
N ALA A 192 -4.91 -1.93 -10.79
CA ALA A 192 -3.66 -2.67 -10.60
C ALA A 192 -3.55 -3.91 -11.49
N ARG A 193 -4.65 -4.63 -11.73
CA ARG A 193 -4.69 -5.79 -12.64
C ARG A 193 -4.56 -5.41 -14.11
N LEU A 194 -5.01 -4.23 -14.50
CA LEU A 194 -4.86 -3.75 -15.88
C LEU A 194 -3.42 -3.35 -16.21
N ARG A 195 -2.60 -2.99 -15.21
CA ARG A 195 -1.20 -2.59 -15.38
C ARG A 195 -0.30 -3.69 -15.96
N PRO A 196 -0.24 -4.92 -15.41
CA PRO A 196 0.64 -5.97 -15.90
C PRO A 196 0.08 -6.72 -17.12
N ARG A 197 -1.24 -6.77 -17.30
CA ARG A 197 -1.90 -7.67 -18.24
C ARG A 197 -1.50 -7.48 -19.70
N ILE A 198 -1.18 -6.26 -20.12
CA ILE A 198 -0.79 -5.97 -21.50
C ILE A 198 0.66 -6.38 -21.78
N LEU A 199 1.57 -6.20 -20.82
CA LEU A 199 2.96 -6.66 -20.95
C LEU A 199 3.05 -8.19 -20.93
N TYR A 200 2.31 -8.84 -20.04
CA TYR A 200 2.31 -10.30 -19.90
C TYR A 200 1.63 -11.02 -21.06
N LEU A 201 0.54 -10.47 -21.62
CA LEU A 201 -0.17 -11.07 -22.74
C LEU A 201 0.55 -10.91 -24.09
N LYS A 202 1.33 -9.83 -24.28
CA LYS A 202 2.09 -9.63 -25.53
C LYS A 202 3.45 -10.34 -25.55
N GLU A 203 4.07 -10.52 -24.38
CA GLU A 203 5.48 -10.95 -24.29
C GLU A 203 5.70 -12.19 -23.42
N GLY A 204 4.72 -12.57 -22.60
CA GLY A 204 4.87 -13.61 -21.57
C GLY A 204 4.41 -15.01 -21.97
N ASP A 205 3.52 -15.14 -22.92
CA ASP A 205 2.94 -16.45 -23.30
C ASP A 205 3.88 -17.31 -24.18
N ALA A 206 4.97 -16.72 -24.68
CA ALA A 206 5.90 -17.39 -25.57
C ALA A 206 7.32 -17.59 -25.01
N ASN A 207 7.67 -17.04 -23.82
CA ASN A 207 9.10 -17.03 -23.50
C ASN A 207 9.45 -16.99 -22.00
N THR A 208 9.79 -18.15 -21.45
CA THR A 208 10.48 -18.28 -20.14
C THR A 208 11.77 -17.47 -20.06
N SER A 209 12.44 -17.15 -21.20
CA SER A 209 13.64 -16.33 -21.25
C SER A 209 13.37 -14.87 -20.85
N PHE A 210 12.21 -14.31 -21.18
CA PHE A 210 11.80 -12.97 -20.79
C PHE A 210 11.70 -12.83 -19.25
N PHE A 211 11.08 -13.79 -18.57
CA PHE A 211 10.98 -13.79 -17.12
C PHE A 211 12.36 -13.95 -16.45
N HIS A 212 13.22 -14.80 -17.00
CA HIS A 212 14.57 -14.95 -16.53
C HIS A 212 15.43 -13.70 -16.75
N GLN A 213 15.27 -12.99 -17.86
CA GLN A 213 15.93 -11.70 -18.10
C GLN A 213 15.44 -10.62 -17.12
N GLN A 214 14.13 -10.52 -16.87
CA GLN A 214 13.56 -9.60 -15.88
C GLN A 214 14.06 -9.89 -14.46
N ALA A 215 14.12 -11.17 -14.08
CA ALA A 215 14.65 -11.59 -12.78
C ALA A 215 16.14 -11.27 -12.65
N ARG A 216 16.96 -11.53 -13.69
CA ARG A 216 18.39 -11.20 -13.73
C ARG A 216 18.62 -9.68 -13.67
N PHE A 217 17.80 -8.89 -14.36
CA PHE A 217 17.90 -7.44 -14.35
C PHE A 217 17.59 -6.86 -12.96
N ARG A 218 16.56 -7.38 -12.28
CA ARG A 218 16.23 -7.02 -10.91
C ARG A 218 17.33 -7.39 -9.94
N LYS A 219 17.90 -8.61 -10.06
CA LYS A 219 19.01 -9.08 -9.23
C LYS A 219 20.27 -8.23 -9.40
N LYS A 220 20.64 -7.85 -10.63
CA LYS A 220 21.77 -6.94 -10.92
C LYS A 220 21.54 -5.54 -10.35
N LYS A 221 20.30 -5.04 -10.36
CA LYS A 221 19.96 -3.72 -9.81
C LYS A 221 20.07 -3.69 -8.30
N ILE A 222 19.63 -4.75 -7.62
CA ILE A 222 19.75 -4.90 -6.16
C ILE A 222 21.25 -5.01 -5.76
N HIS A 223 22.03 -5.79 -6.50
CA HIS A 223 23.47 -5.95 -6.21
C HIS A 223 24.26 -4.64 -6.39
N ARG A 224 23.95 -3.83 -7.42
CA ARG A 224 24.57 -2.52 -7.60
C ARG A 224 24.23 -1.49 -6.53
N GLN A 225 23.05 -1.62 -5.90
CA GLN A 225 22.67 -0.75 -4.78
C GLN A 225 23.30 -1.20 -3.45
N ALA A 226 23.67 -2.47 -3.31
CA ALA A 226 24.32 -3.02 -2.13
C ALA A 226 25.86 -2.87 -2.13
N THR A 227 26.47 -2.68 -3.32
CA THR A 227 27.96 -2.57 -3.47
C THR A 227 28.43 -1.16 -3.80
N GLY A 228 27.55 -0.17 -3.84
CA GLY A 228 27.83 1.24 -4.16
C GLY A 228 27.63 2.19 -2.98
N GLY A 229 28.07 1.77 -1.77
CA GLY A 229 28.18 2.57 -0.56
C GLY A 229 29.64 2.70 -0.16
#